data_352631206e6fc846e577390ef6e25cd1
#
_entry.id   352631206e6fc846e577390ef6e25cd1
#
_cell.length_a   1.000
_cell.length_b   1.000
_cell.length_c   1.000
_cell.angle_alpha   90.00
_cell.angle_beta   90.00
_cell.angle_gamma   90.00
#
_symmetry.space_group_name_H-M   'P 1'
#
loop_
_entity.id
_entity.type
_entity.pdbx_description
1 polymer ?
#
loop_
_entity_poly.entity_id
_entity_poly.type
_entity_poly.pdbx_seq_one_letter_code
_entity_poly.pdbx_strand_id
1 'polypeptide(L)'
;MQKFTRVLLGLSLFAVLLSACQPAAATPDINIALTQAFETAFAQLQPTTTPTPTETPNPSSTAVRTPPALSSTFSTSLLNPSDVPHTYVKDTCQYLHDKWNSNNAAPGTVVMVVMLHGIKKEQVDVTANDMTAGDFRQMMKDLKEQGFEAINATQMADFIDHNAKIPQRSVLIIQDDRRTGENFNDHFREFHDQWGWPVVNAWISFEDGPRALSLAANIALEAEGWVDHQSHGYIHNINMSDQSDDEFIKTEFEKSIADLQTNFHKTPVAIIWPGGGFGEKPARFARQYGYRLGFTINPRGPVMFNWIPLADAADPARPAYQPEGYVNDPPMVIPRYWPYQVQANLDVVRNIGKDAAAYAEQNKAAELEYYDIMCAPTLGPIP
;
A
#
# COMPACT_ATOMS: atom_id res chain seq x y z
N MET A 1 -3.84 33.50 49.09
CA MET A 1 -3.33 34.91 48.93
C MET A 1 -3.29 35.15 47.43
N GLN A 2 -4.31 35.88 47.02
CA GLN A 2 -4.28 37.27 46.50
C GLN A 2 -3.55 37.37 45.17
N LYS A 3 -4.05 37.96 44.12
CA LYS A 3 -5.19 38.81 43.80
C LYS A 3 -4.98 39.32 42.38
N PHE A 4 -6.03 39.53 41.63
CA PHE A 4 -6.48 40.73 40.89
C PHE A 4 -5.82 40.93 39.49
N THR A 5 -6.42 41.46 38.44
CA THR A 5 -7.66 42.23 38.27
C THR A 5 -8.00 42.37 36.78
N ARG A 6 -9.23 42.39 36.44
CA ARG A 6 -10.03 42.94 35.35
C ARG A 6 -9.54 44.31 34.79
N VAL A 7 -9.96 44.63 33.54
CA VAL A 7 -10.52 45.89 33.02
C VAL A 7 -10.91 45.68 31.56
N LEU A 8 -12.14 45.64 31.12
CA LEU A 8 -13.19 46.63 30.80
C LEU A 8 -12.96 47.37 29.47
N LEU A 9 -13.85 47.06 28.53
CA LEU A 9 -14.91 47.88 27.84
C LEU A 9 -14.51 49.28 27.36
N GLY A 10 -14.83 49.58 26.11
CA GLY A 10 -14.95 50.92 25.55
C GLY A 10 -15.69 50.93 24.21
N LEU A 11 -17.00 51.03 24.26
CA LEU A 11 -17.89 51.44 23.15
C LEU A 11 -17.62 52.88 22.77
N SER A 12 -17.65 53.27 21.49
CA SER A 12 -18.10 54.61 21.08
C SER A 12 -18.68 54.60 19.66
N LEU A 13 -19.91 54.81 19.62
CA LEU A 13 -20.83 55.16 18.52
C LEU A 13 -20.57 56.63 18.16
N PHE A 14 -20.36 56.99 16.88
CA PHE A 14 -20.51 58.33 16.38
C PHE A 14 -21.21 58.32 15.02
N ALA A 15 -22.51 58.70 15.11
CA ALA A 15 -23.30 59.05 13.94
C ALA A 15 -23.15 60.54 13.66
N VAL A 16 -22.82 60.93 12.48
CA VAL A 16 -22.87 62.34 12.02
C VAL A 16 -23.80 62.41 10.81
N LEU A 17 -24.93 63.05 11.03
CA LEU A 17 -25.88 63.48 10.00
C LEU A 17 -25.28 64.70 9.28
N LEU A 18 -25.17 64.61 7.95
CA LEU A 18 -25.00 65.81 7.13
C LEU A 18 -26.14 65.85 6.11
N SER A 19 -27.04 66.82 6.36
CA SER A 19 -28.09 67.25 5.45
C SER A 19 -27.43 68.12 4.38
N ALA A 20 -27.56 67.72 3.11
CA ALA A 20 -27.18 68.55 1.96
C ALA A 20 -28.45 69.04 1.26
N CYS A 21 -28.58 70.35 1.13
CA CYS A 21 -29.64 71.03 0.37
C CYS A 21 -29.58 70.64 -1.10
N GLN A 22 -30.66 70.16 -1.65
CA GLN A 22 -30.84 70.05 -3.08
C GLN A 22 -31.36 71.37 -3.66
N PRO A 23 -30.81 71.87 -4.78
CA PRO A 23 -31.38 72.99 -5.49
C PRO A 23 -32.65 72.53 -6.27
N ALA A 24 -33.63 73.40 -6.35
CA ALA A 24 -34.90 73.20 -7.03
C ALA A 24 -34.71 72.87 -8.52
N ALA A 25 -35.34 71.80 -8.97
CA ALA A 25 -35.34 71.43 -10.37
C ALA A 25 -36.09 72.46 -11.21
N ALA A 26 -35.44 72.94 -12.26
CA ALA A 26 -36.08 73.79 -13.26
C ALA A 26 -37.14 72.99 -14.03
N THR A 27 -38.31 73.58 -14.20
CA THR A 27 -39.41 73.01 -15.02
C THR A 27 -38.95 72.85 -16.45
N PRO A 28 -39.05 71.67 -17.08
CA PRO A 28 -38.61 71.45 -18.45
C PRO A 28 -39.55 72.21 -19.41
N ASP A 29 -38.96 72.87 -20.42
CA ASP A 29 -39.68 73.53 -21.50
C ASP A 29 -40.39 72.45 -22.34
N ILE A 30 -41.74 72.60 -22.46
CA ILE A 30 -42.60 71.61 -23.10
C ILE A 30 -42.17 71.40 -24.55
N ASN A 31 -41.65 72.42 -25.22
CA ASN A 31 -41.21 72.31 -26.59
C ASN A 31 -39.97 71.43 -26.77
N ILE A 32 -39.05 71.49 -25.79
CA ILE A 32 -37.84 70.65 -25.80
C ILE A 32 -38.23 69.17 -25.56
N ALA A 33 -39.16 68.96 -24.62
CA ALA A 33 -39.63 67.59 -24.33
C ALA A 33 -40.40 66.96 -25.51
N LEU A 34 -41.16 67.73 -26.25
CA LEU A 34 -41.84 67.24 -27.46
C LEU A 34 -40.84 66.92 -28.60
N THR A 35 -39.84 67.77 -28.85
CA THR A 35 -38.82 67.49 -29.83
C THR A 35 -38.01 66.22 -29.49
N GLN A 36 -37.60 66.04 -28.26
CA GLN A 36 -36.90 64.82 -27.83
C GLN A 36 -37.79 63.56 -27.91
N ALA A 37 -39.09 63.69 -27.65
CA ALA A 37 -39.99 62.54 -27.80
C ALA A 37 -40.20 62.16 -29.29
N PHE A 38 -40.23 63.14 -30.24
CA PHE A 38 -40.30 62.87 -31.67
C PHE A 38 -39.01 62.24 -32.18
N GLU A 39 -37.85 62.74 -31.79
CA GLU A 39 -36.54 62.15 -32.21
C GLU A 39 -36.40 60.73 -31.67
N THR A 40 -36.80 60.44 -30.45
CA THR A 40 -36.78 59.10 -29.87
C THR A 40 -37.74 58.14 -30.61
N ALA A 41 -38.94 58.62 -31.00
CA ALA A 41 -39.89 57.83 -31.77
C ALA A 41 -39.40 57.56 -33.23
N PHE A 42 -38.73 58.50 -33.83
CA PHE A 42 -38.14 58.32 -35.21
C PHE A 42 -36.92 57.34 -35.16
N ALA A 43 -36.13 57.40 -34.14
CA ALA A 43 -35.01 56.46 -33.95
C ALA A 43 -35.52 54.99 -33.74
N GLN A 44 -36.71 54.79 -33.18
CA GLN A 44 -37.31 53.48 -33.04
C GLN A 44 -37.95 52.94 -34.32
N LEU A 45 -38.19 53.79 -35.35
CA LEU A 45 -38.76 53.39 -36.62
C LEU A 45 -37.71 53.13 -37.74
N GLN A 46 -36.42 53.27 -37.42
CA GLN A 46 -35.41 52.83 -38.40
C GLN A 46 -35.38 51.28 -38.41
N PRO A 47 -35.40 50.70 -39.66
CA PRO A 47 -35.35 49.25 -39.77
C PRO A 47 -34.02 48.76 -39.12
N THR A 48 -34.14 48.01 -38.08
CA THR A 48 -32.99 47.28 -37.47
C THR A 48 -32.45 46.38 -38.58
N THR A 49 -31.24 46.63 -39.02
CA THR A 49 -30.53 45.67 -39.89
C THR A 49 -30.42 44.37 -39.13
N THR A 50 -31.18 43.38 -39.59
CA THR A 50 -31.07 42.01 -39.02
C THR A 50 -29.61 41.62 -39.13
N PRO A 51 -28.91 41.31 -38.01
CA PRO A 51 -27.53 40.85 -38.10
C PRO A 51 -27.55 39.57 -38.94
N THR A 52 -26.74 39.55 -39.98
CA THR A 52 -26.44 38.33 -40.71
C THR A 52 -26.09 37.26 -39.68
N PRO A 53 -26.72 36.06 -39.71
CA PRO A 53 -26.37 35.02 -38.78
C PRO A 53 -24.86 34.79 -38.87
N THR A 54 -24.15 35.15 -37.81
CA THR A 54 -22.76 34.76 -37.65
C THR A 54 -22.76 33.26 -37.65
N GLU A 55 -22.11 32.65 -38.65
CA GLU A 55 -21.93 31.20 -38.65
C GLU A 55 -21.35 30.82 -37.28
N THR A 56 -22.12 30.05 -36.52
CA THR A 56 -21.63 29.43 -35.28
C THR A 56 -20.40 28.65 -35.71
N PRO A 57 -19.21 28.92 -35.14
CA PRO A 57 -18.04 28.15 -35.51
C PRO A 57 -18.39 26.70 -35.31
N ASN A 58 -18.36 25.93 -36.40
CA ASN A 58 -18.53 24.48 -36.33
C ASN A 58 -17.56 23.99 -35.28
N PRO A 59 -17.99 23.24 -34.23
CA PRO A 59 -17.06 22.79 -33.21
C PRO A 59 -15.90 22.09 -33.90
N SER A 60 -14.74 22.72 -33.84
CA SER A 60 -13.51 22.18 -34.41
C SER A 60 -13.44 20.76 -33.88
N SER A 61 -13.42 19.77 -34.76
CA SER A 61 -13.27 18.36 -34.33
C SER A 61 -12.03 18.32 -33.47
N THR A 62 -12.21 18.12 -32.15
CA THR A 62 -11.10 17.97 -31.24
C THR A 62 -10.28 16.80 -31.78
N ALA A 63 -9.06 17.09 -32.19
CA ALA A 63 -8.19 16.05 -32.75
C ALA A 63 -8.13 14.93 -31.71
N VAL A 64 -8.46 13.71 -32.11
CA VAL A 64 -8.42 12.55 -31.27
C VAL A 64 -6.96 12.37 -30.84
N ARG A 65 -6.66 12.62 -29.57
CA ARG A 65 -5.32 12.43 -29.03
C ARG A 65 -5.01 10.92 -29.03
N THR A 66 -3.87 10.54 -29.59
CA THR A 66 -3.38 9.16 -29.56
C THR A 66 -2.57 8.95 -28.28
N PRO A 67 -2.91 7.96 -27.45
CA PRO A 67 -2.13 7.71 -26.23
C PRO A 67 -0.71 7.25 -26.59
N PRO A 68 0.30 7.66 -25.82
CA PRO A 68 1.66 7.16 -25.98
C PRO A 68 1.75 5.67 -25.64
N ALA A 69 2.75 5.00 -26.19
CA ALA A 69 3.07 3.64 -25.78
C ALA A 69 3.61 3.62 -24.33
N LEU A 70 3.12 2.69 -23.52
CA LEU A 70 3.65 2.47 -22.18
C LEU A 70 4.96 1.69 -22.24
N SER A 71 5.85 1.98 -21.31
CA SER A 71 7.09 1.25 -21.14
C SER A 71 6.86 -0.17 -20.62
N SER A 72 7.85 -1.04 -20.80
CA SER A 72 7.85 -2.39 -20.21
C SER A 72 7.90 -2.33 -18.68
N THR A 73 7.64 -3.47 -18.05
CA THR A 73 7.87 -3.62 -16.61
C THR A 73 9.34 -3.36 -16.27
N PHE A 74 9.60 -2.63 -15.17
CA PHE A 74 10.94 -2.41 -14.66
C PHE A 74 11.66 -3.76 -14.45
N SER A 75 12.90 -3.86 -14.91
CA SER A 75 13.76 -5.00 -14.70
C SER A 75 15.13 -4.56 -14.20
N THR A 76 15.84 -5.44 -13.51
CA THR A 76 17.14 -5.16 -12.92
C THR A 76 18.03 -6.40 -12.93
N SER A 77 19.33 -6.21 -13.09
CA SER A 77 20.34 -7.27 -12.98
C SER A 77 20.72 -7.60 -11.53
N LEU A 78 20.09 -6.93 -10.56
CA LEU A 78 20.34 -7.18 -9.14
C LEU A 78 19.56 -8.37 -8.57
N LEU A 79 18.59 -8.91 -9.32
CA LEU A 79 17.95 -10.18 -9.02
C LEU A 79 18.85 -11.35 -9.42
N ASN A 80 18.59 -12.55 -8.87
CA ASN A 80 19.23 -13.74 -9.39
C ASN A 80 18.80 -13.99 -10.84
N PRO A 81 19.64 -14.63 -11.67
CA PRO A 81 19.38 -14.76 -13.12
C PRO A 81 18.03 -15.42 -13.49
N SER A 82 17.53 -16.32 -12.65
CA SER A 82 16.27 -17.03 -12.87
C SER A 82 15.06 -16.33 -12.25
N ASP A 83 15.26 -15.22 -11.52
CA ASP A 83 14.19 -14.50 -10.85
C ASP A 83 13.78 -13.30 -11.70
N VAL A 84 12.52 -13.21 -12.03
CA VAL A 84 11.95 -12.15 -12.87
C VAL A 84 10.77 -11.47 -12.19
N PRO A 85 10.53 -10.17 -12.45
CA PRO A 85 9.40 -9.47 -11.87
C PRO A 85 8.08 -9.92 -12.48
N HIS A 86 7.13 -10.27 -11.63
CA HIS A 86 5.75 -10.56 -11.99
C HIS A 86 4.82 -9.43 -11.60
N THR A 87 3.94 -9.05 -12.52
CA THR A 87 2.86 -8.07 -12.27
C THR A 87 1.56 -8.80 -11.98
N TYR A 88 0.69 -8.20 -11.16
CA TYR A 88 -0.58 -8.81 -10.74
C TYR A 88 -1.78 -7.87 -10.91
N VAL A 89 -1.59 -6.56 -10.96
CA VAL A 89 -2.65 -5.61 -11.29
C VAL A 89 -2.86 -5.63 -12.81
N LYS A 90 -3.97 -6.23 -13.25
CA LYS A 90 -4.26 -6.45 -14.67
C LYS A 90 -4.86 -5.22 -15.35
N ASP A 91 -5.58 -4.36 -14.63
CA ASP A 91 -6.15 -3.13 -15.15
C ASP A 91 -5.07 -2.04 -15.17
N THR A 92 -4.66 -1.64 -16.38
CA THR A 92 -3.65 -0.60 -16.58
C THR A 92 -4.09 0.75 -16.01
N CYS A 93 -5.37 1.08 -16.10
CA CYS A 93 -5.86 2.36 -15.60
C CYS A 93 -5.86 2.38 -14.06
N GLN A 94 -6.27 1.30 -13.41
CA GLN A 94 -6.17 1.16 -11.97
C GLN A 94 -4.70 1.19 -11.51
N TYR A 95 -3.82 0.46 -12.20
CA TYR A 95 -2.39 0.48 -11.89
C TYR A 95 -1.79 1.88 -11.94
N LEU A 96 -2.04 2.64 -13.02
CA LEU A 96 -1.50 3.98 -13.18
C LEU A 96 -2.12 4.96 -12.18
N HIS A 97 -3.42 4.84 -11.91
CA HIS A 97 -4.10 5.61 -10.88
C HIS A 97 -3.43 5.42 -9.52
N ASP A 98 -3.24 4.17 -9.09
CA ASP A 98 -2.68 3.87 -7.79
C ASP A 98 -1.18 4.19 -7.70
N LYS A 99 -0.44 3.99 -8.79
CA LYS A 99 1.00 4.30 -8.89
C LYS A 99 1.30 5.79 -8.72
N TRP A 100 0.48 6.66 -9.32
CA TRP A 100 0.75 8.10 -9.37
C TRP A 100 -0.08 8.92 -8.39
N ASN A 101 -0.98 8.30 -7.63
CA ASN A 101 -1.73 8.97 -6.58
C ASN A 101 -0.79 9.47 -5.47
N SER A 102 -0.81 10.78 -5.21
CA SER A 102 0.07 11.43 -4.22
C SER A 102 -0.17 10.96 -2.77
N ASN A 103 -1.34 10.38 -2.49
CA ASN A 103 -1.70 9.82 -1.19
C ASN A 103 -1.16 8.40 -0.99
N ASN A 104 -0.69 7.74 -2.05
CA ASN A 104 -0.19 6.38 -2.04
C ASN A 104 1.33 6.30 -1.83
N ALA A 105 1.87 5.09 -1.82
CA ALA A 105 3.30 4.87 -1.76
C ALA A 105 3.97 5.35 -3.05
N ALA A 106 5.09 6.07 -2.91
CA ALA A 106 5.84 6.55 -4.06
C ALA A 106 6.46 5.40 -4.86
N PRO A 107 6.61 5.52 -6.19
CA PRO A 107 7.35 4.55 -6.98
C PRO A 107 8.74 4.28 -6.41
N GLY A 108 9.14 3.01 -6.40
CA GLY A 108 10.40 2.58 -5.77
C GLY A 108 10.31 2.32 -4.26
N THR A 109 9.10 2.41 -3.66
CA THR A 109 8.86 1.90 -2.31
C THR A 109 9.06 0.39 -2.31
N VAL A 110 9.92 -0.11 -1.41
CA VAL A 110 10.30 -1.52 -1.32
C VAL A 110 9.92 -2.11 0.03
N VAL A 111 9.52 -3.39 0.01
CA VAL A 111 9.34 -4.19 1.22
C VAL A 111 10.32 -5.36 1.21
N MET A 112 11.16 -5.44 2.22
CA MET A 112 11.98 -6.62 2.50
C MET A 112 11.21 -7.54 3.44
N VAL A 113 10.83 -8.73 3.00
CA VAL A 113 10.12 -9.70 3.85
C VAL A 113 11.14 -10.66 4.45
N VAL A 114 11.20 -10.72 5.76
CA VAL A 114 12.18 -11.52 6.52
C VAL A 114 11.46 -12.59 7.32
N MET A 115 11.88 -13.84 7.19
CA MET A 115 11.41 -14.93 8.05
C MET A 115 12.42 -15.24 9.13
N LEU A 116 11.92 -15.59 10.31
CA LEU A 116 12.70 -16.00 11.47
C LEU A 116 12.13 -17.31 12.02
N HIS A 117 13.01 -18.18 12.50
CA HIS A 117 12.59 -19.38 13.21
C HIS A 117 13.11 -19.34 14.66
N GLY A 118 14.26 -19.94 14.99
CA GLY A 118 14.79 -19.91 16.33
C GLY A 118 15.71 -18.71 16.59
N ILE A 119 15.51 -18.02 17.70
CA ILE A 119 16.48 -17.05 18.24
C ILE A 119 17.06 -17.67 19.50
N LYS A 120 18.34 -18.03 19.46
CA LYS A 120 19.05 -18.77 20.51
C LYS A 120 19.92 -17.83 21.33
N LYS A 121 19.99 -18.05 22.63
CA LYS A 121 20.79 -17.18 23.51
C LYS A 121 22.29 -17.26 23.21
N GLU A 122 22.76 -18.45 22.81
CA GLU A 122 24.17 -18.72 22.55
C GLU A 122 24.33 -19.42 21.19
N GLN A 123 25.59 -19.53 20.73
CA GLN A 123 25.94 -20.23 19.49
C GLN A 123 25.74 -21.76 19.57
N VAL A 124 25.54 -22.28 20.75
CA VAL A 124 25.27 -23.72 20.97
C VAL A 124 23.86 -24.03 20.49
N ASP A 125 23.70 -25.13 19.76
CA ASP A 125 22.42 -25.60 19.19
C ASP A 125 21.78 -24.70 18.13
N VAL A 126 22.52 -23.76 17.51
CA VAL A 126 22.06 -22.98 16.36
C VAL A 126 22.04 -23.88 15.13
N THR A 127 20.86 -24.10 14.56
CA THR A 127 20.67 -24.81 13.29
C THR A 127 20.76 -23.84 12.11
N ALA A 128 20.70 -24.35 10.89
CA ALA A 128 20.69 -23.50 9.68
C ALA A 128 19.50 -22.53 9.61
N ASN A 129 18.42 -22.83 10.36
CA ASN A 129 17.21 -22.01 10.41
C ASN A 129 17.19 -21.03 11.59
N ASP A 130 18.15 -21.14 12.51
CA ASP A 130 18.24 -20.33 13.72
C ASP A 130 19.27 -19.22 13.57
N MET A 131 19.22 -18.26 14.47
CA MET A 131 20.29 -17.27 14.67
C MET A 131 20.52 -17.01 16.16
N THR A 132 21.67 -16.44 16.50
CA THR A 132 21.91 -16.02 17.89
C THR A 132 21.14 -14.75 18.22
N ALA A 133 20.83 -14.51 19.48
CA ALA A 133 20.23 -13.27 19.94
C ALA A 133 21.11 -12.04 19.66
N GLY A 134 22.45 -12.22 19.62
CA GLY A 134 23.39 -11.18 19.25
C GLY A 134 23.26 -10.80 17.78
N ASP A 135 23.27 -11.79 16.88
CA ASP A 135 23.10 -11.57 15.44
C ASP A 135 21.72 -10.99 15.12
N PHE A 136 20.67 -11.46 15.81
CA PHE A 136 19.34 -10.89 15.67
C PHE A 136 19.30 -9.39 16.01
N ARG A 137 19.85 -9.01 17.17
CA ARG A 137 19.92 -7.59 17.53
C ARG A 137 20.73 -6.76 16.53
N GLN A 138 21.81 -7.32 16.02
CA GLN A 138 22.61 -6.63 15.00
C GLN A 138 21.81 -6.46 13.72
N MET A 139 21.13 -7.50 13.22
CA MET A 139 20.26 -7.44 12.04
C MET A 139 19.18 -6.35 12.19
N MET A 140 18.51 -6.28 13.36
CA MET A 140 17.49 -5.27 13.61
C MET A 140 18.06 -3.84 13.56
N LYS A 141 19.26 -3.64 14.15
CA LYS A 141 19.95 -2.34 14.08
C LYS A 141 20.37 -1.98 12.67
N ASP A 142 20.95 -2.92 11.93
CA ASP A 142 21.35 -2.71 10.53
C ASP A 142 20.16 -2.31 9.66
N LEU A 143 19.02 -2.97 9.81
CA LEU A 143 17.77 -2.58 9.14
C LEU A 143 17.40 -1.13 9.47
N LYS A 144 17.37 -0.76 10.76
CA LYS A 144 17.03 0.60 11.19
C LYS A 144 18.02 1.66 10.68
N GLU A 145 19.31 1.39 10.79
CA GLU A 145 20.38 2.28 10.32
C GLU A 145 20.34 2.49 8.80
N GLN A 146 19.91 1.47 8.05
CA GLN A 146 19.68 1.57 6.61
C GLN A 146 18.33 2.22 6.23
N GLY A 147 17.58 2.70 7.21
CA GLY A 147 16.34 3.45 7.05
C GLY A 147 15.12 2.59 6.73
N PHE A 148 15.14 1.32 7.12
CA PHE A 148 13.95 0.48 7.08
C PHE A 148 13.05 0.76 8.29
N GLU A 149 11.74 0.66 8.07
CA GLU A 149 10.70 0.71 9.09
C GLU A 149 9.81 -0.52 8.99
N ALA A 150 9.50 -1.12 10.14
CA ALA A 150 8.67 -2.32 10.14
C ALA A 150 7.19 -2.00 9.89
N ILE A 151 6.53 -2.90 9.15
CA ILE A 151 5.10 -2.86 8.88
C ILE A 151 4.45 -4.19 9.30
N ASN A 152 3.13 -4.20 9.53
CA ASN A 152 2.36 -5.41 9.80
C ASN A 152 1.76 -6.02 8.52
N ALA A 153 1.12 -7.19 8.64
CA ALA A 153 0.56 -7.89 7.49
C ALA A 153 -0.60 -7.14 6.81
N THR A 154 -1.41 -6.39 7.56
CA THR A 154 -2.48 -5.57 6.99
C THR A 154 -1.92 -4.42 6.16
N GLN A 155 -0.92 -3.70 6.65
CA GLN A 155 -0.25 -2.65 5.90
C GLN A 155 0.40 -3.19 4.62
N MET A 156 1.02 -4.38 4.68
CA MET A 156 1.56 -5.06 3.49
C MET A 156 0.46 -5.43 2.51
N ALA A 157 -0.68 -5.94 2.98
CA ALA A 157 -1.80 -6.30 2.12
C ALA A 157 -2.42 -5.07 1.44
N ASP A 158 -2.62 -3.97 2.16
CA ASP A 158 -3.14 -2.73 1.59
C ASP A 158 -2.17 -2.09 0.58
N PHE A 159 -0.86 -2.22 0.83
CA PHE A 159 0.17 -1.81 -0.14
C PHE A 159 0.11 -2.66 -1.43
N ILE A 160 -0.01 -3.98 -1.30
CA ILE A 160 -0.11 -4.89 -2.45
C ILE A 160 -1.39 -4.65 -3.25
N ASP A 161 -2.55 -4.49 -2.58
CA ASP A 161 -3.83 -4.39 -3.28
C ASP A 161 -4.07 -2.99 -3.88
N HIS A 162 -3.60 -1.92 -3.21
CA HIS A 162 -4.00 -0.53 -3.52
C HIS A 162 -2.85 0.47 -3.52
N ASN A 163 -1.60 0.01 -3.47
CA ASN A 163 -0.43 0.87 -3.29
C ASN A 163 -0.55 1.79 -2.06
N ALA A 164 -1.23 1.34 -1.01
CA ALA A 164 -1.42 2.14 0.19
C ALA A 164 -0.08 2.63 0.76
N LYS A 165 -0.09 3.82 1.33
CA LYS A 165 1.12 4.48 1.81
C LYS A 165 1.77 3.72 2.96
N ILE A 166 3.01 3.31 2.77
CA ILE A 166 3.91 2.73 3.76
C ILE A 166 5.25 3.46 3.74
N PRO A 167 6.15 3.26 4.70
CA PRO A 167 7.52 3.77 4.62
C PRO A 167 8.21 3.33 3.33
N GLN A 168 8.99 4.23 2.72
CA GLN A 168 9.66 3.98 1.43
C GLN A 168 10.58 2.75 1.46
N ARG A 169 11.16 2.45 2.61
CA ARG A 169 11.91 1.23 2.89
C ARG A 169 11.22 0.54 4.04
N SER A 170 10.45 -0.47 3.72
CA SER A 170 9.70 -1.24 4.71
C SER A 170 10.30 -2.61 4.90
N VAL A 171 10.19 -3.13 6.12
CA VAL A 171 10.48 -4.53 6.43
C VAL A 171 9.23 -5.17 7.04
N LEU A 172 8.87 -6.35 6.55
CA LEU A 172 7.88 -7.22 7.18
C LEU A 172 8.63 -8.36 7.86
N ILE A 173 8.62 -8.39 9.19
CA ILE A 173 9.30 -9.42 9.97
C ILE A 173 8.30 -10.49 10.36
N ILE A 174 8.53 -11.72 9.95
CA ILE A 174 7.66 -12.87 10.21
C ILE A 174 8.42 -13.88 11.07
N GLN A 175 7.92 -14.11 12.26
CA GLN A 175 8.40 -15.14 13.17
C GLN A 175 7.58 -16.40 12.94
N ASP A 176 8.19 -17.43 12.36
CA ASP A 176 7.54 -18.71 12.05
C ASP A 176 7.40 -19.62 13.30
N ASP A 177 6.53 -20.62 13.16
CA ASP A 177 6.34 -21.74 14.10
C ASP A 177 5.69 -21.41 15.45
N ARG A 178 4.73 -20.51 15.49
CA ARG A 178 3.93 -20.25 16.72
C ARG A 178 4.78 -20.13 17.97
N ARG A 179 5.48 -19.02 18.12
CA ARG A 179 6.39 -18.82 19.27
C ARG A 179 5.63 -18.46 20.55
N THR A 180 6.31 -18.68 21.67
CA THR A 180 5.78 -18.32 22.99
C THR A 180 5.83 -16.81 23.21
N GLY A 181 5.07 -16.31 24.18
CA GLY A 181 5.09 -14.89 24.54
C GLY A 181 6.47 -14.40 24.98
N GLU A 182 7.25 -15.27 25.64
CA GLU A 182 8.61 -14.95 26.06
C GLU A 182 9.53 -14.69 24.86
N ASN A 183 9.37 -15.41 23.75
CA ASN A 183 10.16 -15.14 22.55
C ASN A 183 9.99 -13.71 22.06
N PHE A 184 8.77 -13.20 22.07
CA PHE A 184 8.49 -11.81 21.66
C PHE A 184 8.97 -10.80 22.70
N ASN A 185 8.73 -11.05 23.98
CA ASN A 185 9.15 -10.17 25.07
C ASN A 185 10.68 -10.08 25.21
N ASP A 186 11.40 -11.21 25.05
CA ASP A 186 12.86 -11.27 25.23
C ASP A 186 13.63 -10.70 24.01
N HIS A 187 13.05 -10.78 22.80
CA HIS A 187 13.80 -10.46 21.58
C HIS A 187 13.23 -9.26 20.81
N PHE A 188 11.92 -9.08 20.73
CA PHE A 188 11.30 -8.07 19.86
C PHE A 188 10.82 -6.84 20.64
N ARG A 189 10.41 -6.97 21.88
CA ARG A 189 9.82 -5.88 22.66
C ARG A 189 10.72 -4.65 22.74
N GLU A 190 12.02 -4.82 22.89
CA GLU A 190 12.94 -3.67 22.93
C GLU A 190 12.85 -2.78 21.66
N PHE A 191 12.63 -3.39 20.49
CA PHE A 191 12.51 -2.66 19.21
C PHE A 191 11.11 -2.07 19.02
N HIS A 192 10.08 -2.78 19.53
CA HIS A 192 8.76 -2.19 19.59
C HIS A 192 8.73 -0.95 20.48
N ASP A 193 9.26 -1.03 21.70
CA ASP A 193 9.25 0.07 22.66
C ASP A 193 10.07 1.27 22.18
N GLN A 194 11.17 1.03 21.46
CA GLN A 194 12.04 2.11 20.97
C GLN A 194 11.59 2.70 19.63
N TRP A 195 11.07 1.88 18.72
CA TRP A 195 10.83 2.25 17.32
C TRP A 195 9.38 2.08 16.87
N GLY A 196 8.53 1.48 17.68
CA GLY A 196 7.15 1.15 17.33
C GLY A 196 7.03 -0.02 16.35
N TRP A 197 8.06 -0.84 16.19
CA TRP A 197 8.09 -1.89 15.20
C TRP A 197 7.16 -3.05 15.55
N PRO A 198 6.23 -3.43 14.66
CA PRO A 198 5.44 -4.65 14.80
C PRO A 198 6.22 -5.88 14.31
N VAL A 199 5.75 -7.05 14.70
CA VAL A 199 6.21 -8.35 14.21
C VAL A 199 5.02 -9.26 13.93
N VAL A 200 5.09 -10.04 12.84
CA VAL A 200 4.09 -11.08 12.54
C VAL A 200 4.46 -12.36 13.26
N ASN A 201 3.49 -12.97 13.95
CA ASN A 201 3.60 -14.33 14.45
C ASN A 201 2.83 -15.28 13.52
N ALA A 202 3.55 -16.16 12.83
CA ALA A 202 2.96 -17.22 12.02
C ALA A 202 2.39 -18.31 12.93
N TRP A 203 1.08 -18.21 13.19
CA TRP A 203 0.40 -19.02 14.22
C TRP A 203 -0.09 -20.36 13.68
N ILE A 204 0.42 -21.44 14.24
CA ILE A 204 -0.06 -22.81 14.02
C ILE A 204 -1.23 -23.06 14.95
N SER A 205 -2.41 -23.33 14.41
CA SER A 205 -3.66 -23.38 15.16
C SER A 205 -3.97 -24.74 15.78
N PHE A 206 -3.17 -25.77 15.48
CA PHE A 206 -3.39 -27.12 16.01
C PHE A 206 -3.41 -27.15 17.54
N GLU A 207 -4.44 -27.79 18.10
CA GLU A 207 -4.65 -27.88 19.54
C GLU A 207 -3.75 -28.96 20.15
N ASP A 208 -2.63 -28.53 20.70
CA ASP A 208 -1.64 -29.35 21.39
C ASP A 208 -1.17 -28.72 22.72
N GLY A 209 -0.32 -29.44 23.46
CA GLY A 209 0.24 -28.92 24.71
C GLY A 209 1.03 -27.62 24.54
N PRO A 210 1.95 -27.50 23.58
CA PRO A 210 2.66 -26.25 23.27
C PRO A 210 1.73 -25.06 22.99
N ARG A 211 0.63 -25.26 22.23
CA ARG A 211 -0.36 -24.20 22.00
C ARG A 211 -1.04 -23.79 23.32
N ALA A 212 -1.49 -24.75 24.11
CA ALA A 212 -2.16 -24.46 25.37
C ALA A 212 -1.28 -23.64 26.34
N LEU A 213 0.04 -23.90 26.34
CA LEU A 213 0.99 -23.17 27.18
C LEU A 213 1.28 -21.74 26.67
N SER A 214 1.22 -21.50 25.35
CA SER A 214 1.57 -20.23 24.75
C SER A 214 0.38 -19.29 24.48
N LEU A 215 -0.84 -19.83 24.45
CA LEU A 215 -2.03 -19.11 23.95
C LEU A 215 -2.33 -17.84 24.75
N ALA A 216 -2.39 -17.90 26.07
CA ALA A 216 -2.77 -16.75 26.90
C ALA A 216 -1.81 -15.55 26.74
N ALA A 217 -0.50 -15.83 26.68
CA ALA A 217 0.51 -14.80 26.47
C ALA A 217 0.40 -14.18 25.05
N ASN A 218 0.13 -15.00 24.04
CA ASN A 218 -0.04 -14.52 22.66
C ASN A 218 -1.34 -13.70 22.49
N ILE A 219 -2.44 -14.07 23.14
CA ILE A 219 -3.66 -13.23 23.18
C ILE A 219 -3.36 -11.85 23.77
N ALA A 220 -2.59 -11.79 24.85
CA ALA A 220 -2.20 -10.52 25.47
C ALA A 220 -1.33 -9.67 24.51
N LEU A 221 -0.38 -10.28 23.81
CA LEU A 221 0.48 -9.60 22.82
C LEU A 221 -0.29 -9.10 21.60
N GLU A 222 -1.27 -9.84 21.10
CA GLU A 222 -2.18 -9.35 20.05
C GLU A 222 -2.98 -8.14 20.52
N ALA A 223 -3.49 -8.18 21.76
CA ALA A 223 -4.23 -7.09 22.36
C ALA A 223 -3.39 -5.81 22.59
N GLU A 224 -2.08 -5.96 22.79
CA GLU A 224 -1.13 -4.84 22.80
C GLU A 224 -0.94 -4.22 21.39
N GLY A 225 -1.27 -4.95 20.32
CA GLY A 225 -1.33 -4.43 18.94
C GLY A 225 0.00 -4.42 18.18
N TRP A 226 1.07 -5.01 18.70
CA TRP A 226 2.37 -5.04 18.04
C TRP A 226 2.84 -6.43 17.58
N VAL A 227 2.27 -7.50 18.13
CA VAL A 227 2.44 -8.86 17.59
C VAL A 227 1.20 -9.21 16.78
N ASP A 228 1.37 -9.29 15.49
CA ASP A 228 0.30 -9.50 14.50
C ASP A 228 0.19 -10.99 14.17
N HIS A 229 -0.77 -11.70 14.77
CA HIS A 229 -0.96 -13.14 14.53
C HIS A 229 -1.62 -13.37 13.17
N GLN A 230 -0.93 -14.13 12.30
CA GLN A 230 -1.39 -14.54 10.99
C GLN A 230 -1.34 -16.07 10.86
N SER A 231 -2.06 -16.63 9.87
CA SER A 231 -2.17 -18.08 9.74
C SER A 231 -0.87 -18.75 9.29
N HIS A 232 -0.46 -19.81 9.99
CA HIS A 232 0.55 -20.77 9.56
C HIS A 232 -0.06 -22.17 9.42
N GLY A 233 -1.31 -22.20 8.92
CA GLY A 233 -2.10 -23.41 8.81
C GLY A 233 -2.65 -23.93 10.13
N TYR A 234 -3.29 -25.10 10.06
CA TYR A 234 -3.81 -25.78 11.23
C TYR A 234 -2.81 -26.79 11.78
N ILE A 235 -2.39 -27.76 10.95
CA ILE A 235 -1.50 -28.87 11.42
C ILE A 235 0.00 -28.55 11.24
N HIS A 236 0.39 -27.82 10.23
CA HIS A 236 1.78 -27.45 9.87
C HIS A 236 2.66 -28.60 9.34
N ASN A 237 2.50 -29.83 9.79
CA ASN A 237 3.43 -30.93 9.51
C ASN A 237 3.30 -31.53 8.10
N ILE A 238 2.34 -31.08 7.31
CA ILE A 238 2.07 -31.55 5.95
C ILE A 238 2.03 -30.33 5.04
N ASN A 239 2.96 -30.28 4.09
CA ASN A 239 3.01 -29.20 3.12
C ASN A 239 1.80 -29.25 2.19
N MET A 240 1.17 -28.11 1.96
CA MET A 240 0.13 -27.98 0.93
C MET A 240 0.76 -27.94 -0.47
N SER A 241 0.12 -28.62 -1.42
CA SER A 241 0.55 -28.67 -2.81
C SER A 241 -0.65 -28.92 -3.74
N ASP A 242 -0.43 -28.91 -5.04
CA ASP A 242 -1.48 -29.24 -6.03
C ASP A 242 -1.97 -30.70 -5.94
N GLN A 243 -1.17 -31.57 -5.32
CA GLN A 243 -1.53 -32.98 -5.05
C GLN A 243 -2.28 -33.16 -3.73
N SER A 244 -2.33 -32.14 -2.87
CA SER A 244 -3.06 -32.22 -1.60
C SER A 244 -4.55 -32.44 -1.84
N ASP A 245 -5.18 -33.23 -0.96
CA ASP A 245 -6.63 -33.45 -0.97
C ASP A 245 -7.37 -32.13 -0.65
N ASP A 246 -8.50 -31.89 -1.32
CA ASP A 246 -9.28 -30.67 -1.16
C ASP A 246 -9.81 -30.52 0.27
N GLU A 247 -10.20 -31.62 0.92
CA GLU A 247 -10.71 -31.61 2.29
C GLU A 247 -9.60 -31.27 3.30
N PHE A 248 -8.38 -31.76 3.05
CA PHE A 248 -7.21 -31.37 3.84
C PHE A 248 -6.96 -29.86 3.72
N ILE A 249 -6.91 -29.30 2.50
CA ILE A 249 -6.68 -27.87 2.28
C ILE A 249 -7.77 -27.03 2.97
N LYS A 250 -9.04 -27.41 2.83
CA LYS A 250 -10.15 -26.72 3.53
C LYS A 250 -9.98 -26.77 5.03
N THR A 251 -9.66 -27.93 5.58
CA THR A 251 -9.46 -28.10 7.02
C THR A 251 -8.34 -27.19 7.55
N GLU A 252 -7.22 -27.07 6.82
CA GLU A 252 -6.12 -26.19 7.15
C GLU A 252 -6.56 -24.71 7.25
N PHE A 253 -7.39 -24.25 6.31
CA PHE A 253 -7.86 -22.87 6.32
C PHE A 253 -9.01 -22.63 7.31
N GLU A 254 -10.04 -23.45 7.29
CA GLU A 254 -11.23 -23.28 8.13
C GLU A 254 -10.88 -23.29 9.62
N LYS A 255 -10.08 -24.29 10.03
CA LYS A 255 -9.71 -24.42 11.45
C LYS A 255 -8.73 -23.32 11.88
N SER A 256 -7.77 -22.93 11.03
CA SER A 256 -6.85 -21.84 11.39
C SER A 256 -7.58 -20.50 11.48
N ILE A 257 -8.50 -20.21 10.56
CA ILE A 257 -9.32 -18.98 10.61
C ILE A 257 -10.21 -18.98 11.87
N ALA A 258 -10.90 -20.10 12.14
CA ALA A 258 -11.76 -20.20 13.32
C ALA A 258 -10.99 -20.01 14.63
N ASP A 259 -9.78 -20.56 14.74
CA ASP A 259 -8.91 -20.36 15.90
C ASP A 259 -8.48 -18.89 16.06
N LEU A 260 -8.03 -18.26 14.98
CA LEU A 260 -7.64 -16.84 15.00
C LEU A 260 -8.82 -15.91 15.32
N GLN A 261 -10.00 -16.19 14.79
CA GLN A 261 -11.21 -15.43 15.11
C GLN A 261 -11.62 -15.60 16.57
N THR A 262 -11.56 -16.83 17.09
CA THR A 262 -11.99 -17.13 18.45
C THR A 262 -11.04 -16.54 19.49
N ASN A 263 -9.74 -16.67 19.29
CA ASN A 263 -8.74 -16.36 20.31
C ASN A 263 -8.10 -14.98 20.14
N PHE A 264 -7.95 -14.51 18.91
CA PHE A 264 -7.32 -13.20 18.61
C PHE A 264 -8.29 -12.17 18.07
N HIS A 265 -9.58 -12.53 17.91
CA HIS A 265 -10.67 -11.63 17.46
C HIS A 265 -10.39 -10.99 16.10
N LYS A 266 -9.67 -11.68 15.22
CA LYS A 266 -9.32 -11.19 13.89
C LYS A 266 -9.47 -12.28 12.81
N THR A 267 -9.73 -11.85 11.59
CA THR A 267 -9.60 -12.69 10.41
C THR A 267 -8.21 -12.49 9.82
N PRO A 268 -7.40 -13.55 9.63
CA PRO A 268 -6.07 -13.40 9.07
C PRO A 268 -6.14 -12.91 7.62
N VAL A 269 -5.23 -12.02 7.24
CA VAL A 269 -5.08 -11.55 5.86
C VAL A 269 -3.98 -12.30 5.11
N ALA A 270 -3.12 -13.01 5.84
CA ALA A 270 -1.97 -13.70 5.30
C ALA A 270 -1.92 -15.17 5.69
N ILE A 271 -1.53 -16.02 4.74
CA ILE A 271 -1.07 -17.37 4.99
C ILE A 271 0.46 -17.44 4.85
N ILE A 272 1.13 -17.86 5.87
CA ILE A 272 2.52 -18.27 5.82
C ILE A 272 2.50 -19.75 5.49
N TRP A 273 2.95 -20.13 4.30
CA TRP A 273 2.80 -21.52 3.84
C TRP A 273 3.58 -22.49 4.73
N PRO A 274 2.90 -23.46 5.38
CA PRO A 274 3.55 -24.46 6.22
C PRO A 274 4.66 -25.20 5.49
N GLY A 275 5.85 -25.25 6.05
CA GLY A 275 7.02 -25.88 5.43
C GLY A 275 7.40 -25.32 4.06
N GLY A 276 6.88 -24.15 3.70
CA GLY A 276 7.07 -23.52 2.40
C GLY A 276 6.31 -24.19 1.24
N GLY A 277 5.40 -25.11 1.52
CA GLY A 277 4.63 -25.82 0.49
C GLY A 277 3.48 -24.97 -0.04
N PHE A 278 3.42 -24.80 -1.35
CA PHE A 278 2.40 -24.02 -2.06
C PHE A 278 2.03 -24.70 -3.38
N GLY A 279 1.06 -24.15 -4.10
CA GLY A 279 0.65 -24.57 -5.42
C GLY A 279 -0.50 -23.69 -5.94
N GLU A 280 -0.89 -23.90 -7.20
CA GLU A 280 -2.04 -23.20 -7.81
C GLU A 280 -3.34 -23.51 -7.06
N LYS A 281 -3.55 -24.80 -6.73
CA LYS A 281 -4.75 -25.24 -6.01
C LYS A 281 -4.82 -24.66 -4.60
N PRO A 282 -3.80 -24.80 -3.71
CA PRO A 282 -3.82 -24.15 -2.40
C PRO A 282 -3.97 -22.63 -2.46
N ALA A 283 -3.30 -21.95 -3.39
CA ALA A 283 -3.42 -20.50 -3.56
C ALA A 283 -4.85 -20.07 -3.92
N ARG A 284 -5.50 -20.80 -4.85
CA ARG A 284 -6.89 -20.55 -5.20
C ARG A 284 -7.85 -20.76 -4.01
N PHE A 285 -7.65 -21.82 -3.22
CA PHE A 285 -8.41 -22.02 -2.00
C PHE A 285 -8.17 -20.90 -0.99
N ALA A 286 -6.92 -20.49 -0.76
CA ALA A 286 -6.61 -19.39 0.14
C ALA A 286 -7.35 -18.10 -0.25
N ARG A 287 -7.41 -17.78 -1.55
CA ARG A 287 -8.22 -16.64 -2.05
C ARG A 287 -9.72 -16.82 -1.73
N GLN A 288 -10.27 -18.02 -1.88
CA GLN A 288 -11.68 -18.29 -1.55
C GLN A 288 -11.97 -18.09 -0.06
N TYR A 289 -11.00 -18.37 0.81
CA TYR A 289 -11.09 -18.16 2.25
C TYR A 289 -10.71 -16.72 2.69
N GLY A 290 -10.44 -15.81 1.74
CA GLY A 290 -10.22 -14.39 2.02
C GLY A 290 -8.78 -13.99 2.33
N TYR A 291 -7.82 -14.89 2.18
CA TYR A 291 -6.41 -14.52 2.29
C TYR A 291 -6.01 -13.60 1.14
N ARG A 292 -5.30 -12.54 1.48
CA ARG A 292 -4.80 -11.52 0.55
C ARG A 292 -3.33 -11.77 0.19
N LEU A 293 -2.57 -12.36 1.10
CA LEU A 293 -1.14 -12.63 0.95
C LEU A 293 -0.81 -14.09 1.26
N GLY A 294 0.17 -14.63 0.54
CA GLY A 294 0.78 -15.92 0.83
C GLY A 294 2.32 -15.79 0.80
N PHE A 295 3.01 -16.34 1.81
CA PHE A 295 4.45 -16.20 1.96
C PHE A 295 5.16 -17.55 1.81
N THR A 296 6.11 -17.63 0.86
CA THR A 296 6.98 -18.80 0.65
C THR A 296 8.26 -18.72 1.47
N ILE A 297 9.13 -19.72 1.33
CA ILE A 297 10.48 -19.71 1.93
C ILE A 297 11.57 -19.26 0.95
N ASN A 298 11.19 -18.88 -0.27
CA ASN A 298 12.13 -18.67 -1.37
C ASN A 298 12.65 -17.22 -1.38
N PRO A 299 13.97 -16.98 -1.30
CA PRO A 299 14.56 -15.64 -1.37
C PRO A 299 14.74 -15.20 -2.82
N ARG A 300 13.80 -14.41 -3.36
CA ARG A 300 13.84 -13.93 -4.75
C ARG A 300 14.20 -12.45 -4.86
N GLY A 301 13.84 -11.63 -3.90
CA GLY A 301 14.07 -10.18 -3.91
C GLY A 301 13.07 -9.42 -3.05
N PRO A 302 13.16 -8.07 -3.03
CA PRO A 302 12.17 -7.23 -2.37
C PRO A 302 10.87 -7.20 -3.17
N VAL A 303 9.81 -6.77 -2.50
CA VAL A 303 8.48 -6.58 -3.11
C VAL A 303 8.24 -5.10 -3.33
N MET A 304 7.67 -4.72 -4.48
CA MET A 304 7.13 -3.40 -4.76
C MET A 304 5.69 -3.53 -5.27
N PHE A 305 4.97 -2.44 -5.28
CA PHE A 305 3.61 -2.43 -5.83
C PHE A 305 3.61 -2.88 -7.29
N ASN A 306 2.78 -3.86 -7.61
CA ASN A 306 2.67 -4.53 -8.90
C ASN A 306 4.01 -5.09 -9.44
N TRP A 307 4.91 -5.50 -8.53
CA TRP A 307 6.22 -6.01 -8.88
C TRP A 307 6.72 -6.99 -7.80
N ILE A 308 6.60 -8.27 -8.05
CA ILE A 308 7.03 -9.35 -7.14
C ILE A 308 7.99 -10.26 -7.91
N PRO A 309 9.27 -10.39 -7.48
CA PRO A 309 10.21 -11.27 -8.16
C PRO A 309 9.89 -12.73 -7.84
N LEU A 310 9.72 -13.54 -8.88
CA LEU A 310 9.44 -14.97 -8.81
C LEU A 310 10.35 -15.70 -9.80
N ALA A 311 10.46 -17.02 -9.68
CA ALA A 311 11.11 -17.86 -10.67
C ALA A 311 10.06 -18.60 -11.52
N ASP A 312 10.21 -18.59 -12.85
CA ASP A 312 9.36 -19.34 -13.78
C ASP A 312 9.84 -20.79 -14.01
N ALA A 313 11.10 -21.05 -13.70
CA ALA A 313 11.71 -22.36 -13.86
C ALA A 313 12.61 -22.71 -12.66
N ALA A 314 12.81 -24.01 -12.46
CA ALA A 314 13.71 -24.49 -11.43
C ALA A 314 15.15 -23.97 -11.68
N ASP A 315 15.79 -23.49 -10.63
CA ASP A 315 17.15 -23.01 -10.65
C ASP A 315 18.09 -24.13 -10.18
N PRO A 316 18.95 -24.68 -11.05
CA PRO A 316 19.89 -25.72 -10.66
C PRO A 316 20.86 -25.31 -9.55
N ALA A 317 21.15 -24.03 -9.43
CA ALA A 317 22.01 -23.50 -8.35
C ALA A 317 21.29 -23.39 -7.01
N ARG A 318 19.95 -23.42 -7.02
CA ARG A 318 19.07 -23.30 -5.84
C ARG A 318 17.96 -24.35 -5.86
N PRO A 319 18.27 -25.65 -5.93
CA PRO A 319 17.28 -26.72 -6.13
C PRO A 319 16.26 -26.87 -4.99
N ALA A 320 16.54 -26.31 -3.82
CA ALA A 320 15.64 -26.30 -2.67
C ALA A 320 14.45 -25.33 -2.84
N TYR A 321 14.53 -24.38 -3.77
CA TYR A 321 13.49 -23.36 -3.97
C TYR A 321 12.69 -23.67 -5.23
N GLN A 322 11.47 -24.14 -5.04
CA GLN A 322 10.55 -24.40 -6.14
C GLN A 322 10.15 -23.09 -6.85
N PRO A 323 10.02 -23.09 -8.19
CA PRO A 323 9.55 -21.94 -8.93
C PRO A 323 8.10 -21.61 -8.53
N GLU A 324 7.77 -20.33 -8.43
CA GLU A 324 6.45 -19.83 -8.02
C GLU A 324 5.61 -19.30 -9.18
N GLY A 325 6.25 -18.94 -10.30
CA GLY A 325 5.60 -18.25 -11.42
C GLY A 325 4.40 -19.00 -12.01
N TYR A 326 4.39 -20.33 -11.96
CA TYR A 326 3.29 -21.13 -12.44
C TYR A 326 1.98 -20.95 -11.65
N VAL A 327 2.04 -20.49 -10.39
CA VAL A 327 0.85 -20.25 -9.56
C VAL A 327 -0.02 -19.13 -10.15
N ASN A 328 0.58 -18.22 -10.92
CA ASN A 328 -0.09 -17.11 -11.59
C ASN A 328 -0.91 -16.18 -10.65
N ASP A 329 -0.52 -16.14 -9.39
CA ASP A 329 -1.05 -15.24 -8.36
C ASP A 329 0.12 -14.77 -7.48
N PRO A 330 0.92 -13.82 -7.95
CA PRO A 330 2.14 -13.36 -7.27
C PRO A 330 1.94 -12.97 -5.80
N PRO A 331 0.85 -12.28 -5.39
CA PRO A 331 0.60 -11.99 -3.98
C PRO A 331 0.39 -13.23 -3.09
N MET A 332 0.09 -14.40 -3.66
CA MET A 332 -0.06 -15.65 -2.90
C MET A 332 1.23 -16.44 -2.76
N VAL A 333 2.33 -15.98 -3.35
CA VAL A 333 3.65 -16.67 -3.33
C VAL A 333 4.79 -15.68 -3.10
N ILE A 334 4.61 -14.74 -2.19
CA ILE A 334 5.56 -13.68 -1.87
C ILE A 334 6.87 -14.28 -1.30
N PRO A 335 8.04 -13.89 -1.85
CA PRO A 335 9.33 -14.36 -1.39
C PRO A 335 9.70 -13.79 -0.02
N ARG A 336 10.55 -14.55 0.72
CA ARG A 336 11.09 -14.12 2.01
C ARG A 336 12.58 -14.35 2.07
N TYR A 337 13.31 -13.43 2.71
CA TYR A 337 14.72 -13.60 3.03
C TYR A 337 14.90 -14.42 4.30
N TRP A 338 15.88 -15.33 4.29
CA TRP A 338 16.37 -15.96 5.50
C TRP A 338 17.17 -14.96 6.33
N PRO A 339 17.23 -15.09 7.67
CA PRO A 339 17.85 -14.08 8.52
C PRO A 339 19.34 -13.86 8.17
N TYR A 340 20.07 -14.91 7.82
CA TYR A 340 21.48 -14.82 7.42
C TYR A 340 21.71 -14.13 6.08
N GLN A 341 20.65 -13.90 5.30
CA GLN A 341 20.73 -13.21 4.00
C GLN A 341 20.46 -11.71 4.12
N VAL A 342 19.85 -11.27 5.21
CA VAL A 342 19.37 -9.89 5.36
C VAL A 342 20.49 -8.89 5.14
N GLN A 343 21.59 -9.01 5.89
CA GLN A 343 22.69 -8.05 5.82
C GLN A 343 23.33 -7.96 4.42
N ALA A 344 23.53 -9.08 3.77
CA ALA A 344 24.10 -9.12 2.41
C ALA A 344 23.15 -8.50 1.36
N ASN A 345 21.86 -8.42 1.64
CA ASN A 345 20.85 -7.91 0.70
C ASN A 345 20.35 -6.50 1.00
N LEU A 346 20.72 -5.85 2.09
CA LEU A 346 20.27 -4.50 2.42
C LEU A 346 20.53 -3.49 1.30
N ASP A 347 21.77 -3.45 0.81
CA ASP A 347 22.15 -2.56 -0.29
C ASP A 347 21.48 -2.95 -1.61
N VAL A 348 21.33 -4.24 -1.88
CA VAL A 348 20.62 -4.74 -3.08
C VAL A 348 19.19 -4.26 -3.09
N VAL A 349 18.45 -4.44 -1.98
CA VAL A 349 17.05 -4.00 -1.83
C VAL A 349 16.92 -2.49 -2.01
N ARG A 350 17.82 -1.71 -1.36
CA ARG A 350 17.83 -0.25 -1.49
C ARG A 350 18.10 0.22 -2.91
N ASN A 351 19.05 -0.41 -3.59
CA ASN A 351 19.40 -0.06 -4.97
C ASN A 351 18.28 -0.42 -5.94
N ILE A 352 17.61 -1.58 -5.77
CA ILE A 352 16.44 -1.95 -6.58
C ILE A 352 15.35 -0.86 -6.43
N GLY A 353 15.03 -0.44 -5.22
CA GLY A 353 14.04 0.62 -4.99
C GLY A 353 14.44 1.96 -5.63
N LYS A 354 15.71 2.36 -5.50
CA LYS A 354 16.24 3.57 -6.12
C LYS A 354 16.16 3.53 -7.64
N ASP A 355 16.56 2.41 -8.24
CA ASP A 355 16.57 2.24 -9.70
C ASP A 355 15.13 2.19 -10.24
N ALA A 356 14.22 1.53 -9.53
CA ALA A 356 12.80 1.51 -9.86
C ALA A 356 12.15 2.91 -9.79
N ALA A 357 12.51 3.72 -8.77
CA ALA A 357 12.06 5.11 -8.68
C ALA A 357 12.56 5.95 -9.85
N ALA A 358 13.83 5.81 -10.22
CA ALA A 358 14.42 6.52 -11.35
C ALA A 358 13.78 6.09 -12.68
N TYR A 359 13.52 4.79 -12.86
CA TYR A 359 12.81 4.25 -14.02
C TYR A 359 11.37 4.80 -14.11
N ALA A 360 10.65 4.84 -12.99
CA ALA A 360 9.31 5.39 -12.95
C ALA A 360 9.30 6.89 -13.33
N GLU A 361 10.24 7.68 -12.81
CA GLU A 361 10.31 9.12 -13.13
C GLU A 361 10.63 9.36 -14.62
N GLN A 362 11.47 8.54 -15.25
CA GLN A 362 11.75 8.62 -16.69
C GLN A 362 10.50 8.37 -17.55
N ASN A 363 9.57 7.54 -17.08
CA ASN A 363 8.37 7.15 -17.82
C ASN A 363 7.11 7.93 -17.41
N LYS A 364 7.20 8.75 -16.36
CA LYS A 364 6.07 9.46 -15.75
C LYS A 364 5.26 10.28 -16.73
N ALA A 365 5.91 11.07 -17.57
CA ALA A 365 5.23 11.94 -18.50
C ALA A 365 4.36 11.16 -19.50
N ALA A 366 4.89 10.06 -20.05
CA ALA A 366 4.15 9.19 -20.96
C ALA A 366 3.01 8.45 -20.24
N GLU A 367 3.24 7.94 -19.03
CA GLU A 367 2.23 7.25 -18.24
C GLU A 367 1.08 8.17 -17.84
N LEU A 368 1.37 9.40 -17.42
CA LEU A 368 0.34 10.39 -17.07
C LEU A 368 -0.43 10.86 -18.30
N GLU A 369 0.23 11.03 -19.47
CA GLU A 369 -0.47 11.35 -20.72
C GLU A 369 -1.37 10.21 -21.18
N TYR A 370 -0.89 8.96 -21.08
CA TYR A 370 -1.72 7.78 -21.36
C TYR A 370 -2.94 7.76 -20.43
N TYR A 371 -2.73 7.98 -19.12
CA TYR A 371 -3.81 8.00 -18.15
C TYR A 371 -4.85 9.09 -18.48
N ASP A 372 -4.42 10.30 -18.77
CA ASP A 372 -5.30 11.42 -19.13
C ASP A 372 -6.19 11.09 -20.34
N ILE A 373 -5.64 10.42 -21.36
CA ILE A 373 -6.37 10.09 -22.58
C ILE A 373 -7.29 8.88 -22.40
N MET A 374 -6.79 7.80 -21.76
CA MET A 374 -7.46 6.51 -21.76
C MET A 374 -8.26 6.23 -20.48
N CYS A 375 -7.82 6.74 -19.34
CA CYS A 375 -8.31 6.32 -18.02
C CYS A 375 -9.13 7.41 -17.31
N ALA A 376 -8.70 8.67 -17.38
CA ALA A 376 -9.34 9.79 -16.71
C ALA A 376 -10.82 9.99 -17.10
N PRO A 377 -11.26 9.72 -18.35
CA PRO A 377 -12.68 9.79 -18.69
C PRO A 377 -13.58 8.86 -17.85
N THR A 378 -13.03 7.76 -17.32
CA THR A 378 -13.78 6.78 -16.51
C THR A 378 -13.48 6.87 -15.01
N LEU A 379 -12.21 7.03 -14.64
CA LEU A 379 -11.76 7.02 -13.24
C LEU A 379 -11.60 8.42 -12.62
N GLY A 380 -11.68 9.48 -13.45
CA GLY A 380 -11.37 10.83 -13.01
C GLY A 380 -9.86 11.11 -12.99
N PRO A 381 -9.45 12.35 -12.61
CA PRO A 381 -8.04 12.71 -12.49
C PRO A 381 -7.37 11.97 -11.30
N ILE A 382 -6.08 11.73 -11.42
CA ILE A 382 -5.27 11.22 -10.31
C ILE A 382 -5.17 12.32 -9.24
N PRO A 383 -5.45 12.02 -7.95
CA PRO A 383 -5.40 12.98 -6.83
C PRO A 383 -4.00 13.50 -6.51
#